data_4614b60c5997933fd7596b909cfcf02e
#
_entry.id   4614b60c5997933fd7596b909cfcf02e
#
_cell.length_a   1.000
_cell.length_b   1.000
_cell.length_c   1.000
_cell.angle_alpha   90.00
_cell.angle_beta   90.00
_cell.angle_gamma   90.00
#
_symmetry.space_group_name_H-M   'P 1'
#
loop_
_entity.id
_entity.type
_entity.pdbx_description
1 polymer ?
#
loop_
_entity_poly.entity_id
_entity_poly.type
_entity_poly.pdbx_seq_one_letter_code
_entity_poly.pdbx_strand_id
1 'polypeptide(L)'
;MEARPRRAGRREDRMSTATASAATTAAATASAAAKPRLKTSAMIASIAGEGQRTKPAPFGHTLVELAKARPEIVGLTADLAKYTDLHIFAQANPDRFYQMGMAEQLLMGTASGLAHEGFMPFVTTYAVFASRRAYDFVHQTIAEENRNVKIACALPGLTSGYGPSHQAAEDLALMRAMPNMVVIDPCDALEIEQAVPAMAAHQGPVYMRLLRGNVPLVLDEYDYTFELGKAKLLRDGADVLVISSGIMTMRALEVAKALEADKVGVAVLHVPTIKPLDTETILAEAGRSGRMVVVAENHTVIGGLGEAVAGTLLRAGVVPSAFRQIGLPDEFLKAGALPTLHDLYGISTDAMVTSIKGWL
;
A
#
# COMPACT_ATOMS: atom_id res chain seq x y z
N MET A 1 -4.66 -57.37 -31.80
CA MET A 1 -4.45 -57.49 -33.27
C MET A 1 -4.03 -56.14 -33.72
N GLU A 2 -2.90 -56.10 -34.00
CA GLU A 2 -1.78 -56.04 -34.96
C GLU A 2 -1.39 -54.58 -35.12
N ALA A 3 -0.26 -54.22 -34.71
CA ALA A 3 1.10 -54.43 -35.19
C ALA A 3 1.60 -53.25 -36.07
N ARG A 4 2.70 -52.70 -35.63
CA ARG A 4 3.61 -51.68 -36.24
C ARG A 4 4.09 -52.11 -37.65
N PRO A 5 4.77 -51.26 -38.46
CA PRO A 5 6.16 -50.96 -38.12
C PRO A 5 6.75 -49.58 -38.54
N ARG A 6 7.95 -49.39 -38.01
CA ARG A 6 9.02 -48.39 -38.23
C ARG A 6 9.48 -48.25 -39.72
N ARG A 7 10.03 -47.09 -40.08
CA ARG A 7 11.31 -47.03 -40.81
C ARG A 7 12.02 -45.69 -40.64
N ALA A 8 13.32 -45.82 -40.39
CA ALA A 8 14.35 -44.84 -40.31
C ALA A 8 14.89 -44.45 -41.68
N GLY A 9 15.55 -43.29 -41.80
CA GLY A 9 16.35 -42.91 -42.96
C GLY A 9 17.31 -41.79 -42.62
N ARG A 10 18.55 -42.13 -42.24
CA ARG A 10 19.74 -41.28 -42.22
C ARG A 10 20.10 -40.83 -43.62
N ARG A 11 20.57 -39.60 -43.77
CA ARG A 11 21.63 -39.27 -44.75
C ARG A 11 22.53 -38.18 -44.18
N GLU A 12 23.80 -38.54 -44.08
CA GLU A 12 25.00 -37.74 -43.87
C GLU A 12 25.50 -37.09 -45.18
N ASP A 13 26.38 -36.12 -44.98
CA ASP A 13 27.45 -35.59 -45.85
C ASP A 13 27.12 -34.42 -46.79
N ARG A 14 27.75 -33.26 -46.55
CA ARG A 14 29.06 -32.90 -47.14
C ARG A 14 29.56 -31.54 -46.71
N MET A 15 30.76 -31.54 -46.15
CA MET A 15 31.63 -30.35 -46.01
C MET A 15 31.97 -29.77 -47.38
N SER A 16 32.00 -28.45 -47.48
CA SER A 16 32.75 -27.72 -48.48
C SER A 16 33.41 -26.50 -47.88
N THR A 17 34.70 -26.55 -47.82
CA THR A 17 35.63 -25.45 -47.52
C THR A 17 35.72 -24.47 -48.70
N ALA A 18 35.64 -23.17 -48.42
CA ALA A 18 36.17 -22.14 -49.31
C ALA A 18 36.71 -20.95 -48.49
N THR A 19 37.92 -20.62 -48.79
CA THR A 19 38.87 -19.70 -48.23
C THR A 19 38.54 -18.22 -48.45
N ALA A 20 38.86 -17.44 -47.44
CA ALA A 20 39.39 -16.07 -47.34
C ALA A 20 39.19 -15.05 -48.45
N SER A 21 38.68 -13.89 -48.03
CA SER A 21 39.23 -12.58 -48.48
C SER A 21 39.01 -11.53 -47.39
N ALA A 22 40.10 -10.91 -46.96
CA ALA A 22 40.13 -9.80 -46.02
C ALA A 22 39.65 -8.52 -46.71
N ALA A 23 38.69 -7.85 -46.13
CA ALA A 23 38.43 -6.44 -46.44
C ALA A 23 38.25 -5.68 -45.10
N THR A 24 39.26 -4.93 -44.76
CA THR A 24 39.34 -4.00 -43.65
C THR A 24 38.35 -2.86 -43.91
N THR A 25 37.30 -2.81 -43.11
CA THR A 25 36.46 -1.62 -43.05
C THR A 25 36.36 -1.16 -41.60
N ALA A 26 36.94 0.00 -41.32
CA ALA A 26 36.89 0.66 -40.03
C ALA A 26 35.44 1.01 -39.74
N ALA A 27 34.81 0.27 -38.82
CA ALA A 27 33.52 0.61 -38.28
C ALA A 27 33.72 1.51 -37.04
N ALA A 28 33.29 2.74 -37.14
CA ALA A 28 33.18 3.68 -36.03
C ALA A 28 32.37 3.05 -34.90
N THR A 29 32.99 2.85 -33.75
CA THR A 29 32.32 2.47 -32.49
C THR A 29 31.49 3.65 -32.00
N ALA A 30 30.23 3.72 -32.43
CA ALA A 30 29.25 4.51 -31.72
C ALA A 30 29.06 3.88 -30.33
N SER A 31 29.57 4.56 -29.31
CA SER A 31 29.31 4.25 -27.92
C SER A 31 27.79 4.28 -27.71
N ALA A 32 27.15 3.12 -27.69
CA ALA A 32 25.79 2.99 -27.25
C ALA A 32 25.74 3.43 -25.77
N ALA A 33 25.17 4.59 -25.49
CA ALA A 33 24.90 5.05 -24.14
C ALA A 33 24.19 3.92 -23.39
N ALA A 34 24.83 3.39 -22.36
CA ALA A 34 24.27 2.33 -21.53
C ALA A 34 22.92 2.82 -21.00
N LYS A 35 21.84 2.11 -21.33
CA LYS A 35 20.54 2.38 -20.75
C LYS A 35 20.70 2.40 -19.23
N PRO A 36 20.15 3.41 -18.53
CA PRO A 36 20.28 3.47 -17.08
C PRO A 36 19.76 2.16 -16.49
N ARG A 37 20.61 1.47 -15.74
CA ARG A 37 20.20 0.28 -14.98
C ARG A 37 19.12 0.74 -13.98
N LEU A 38 17.91 0.23 -14.11
CA LEU A 38 16.89 0.35 -13.08
C LEU A 38 17.49 -0.20 -11.78
N LYS A 39 17.71 0.68 -10.80
CA LYS A 39 18.39 0.36 -9.53
C LYS A 39 17.52 -0.48 -8.59
N THR A 40 16.26 -0.75 -8.94
CA THR A 40 15.32 -1.53 -8.14
C THR A 40 14.80 -2.71 -8.93
N SER A 41 14.71 -3.88 -8.30
CA SER A 41 13.94 -4.99 -8.86
C SER A 41 12.50 -4.52 -8.98
N ALA A 42 11.91 -4.64 -10.17
CA ALA A 42 10.52 -4.24 -10.46
C ALA A 42 9.50 -4.90 -9.51
N MET A 43 9.90 -5.92 -8.78
CA MET A 43 9.04 -6.81 -8.02
C MET A 43 8.88 -6.46 -6.55
N ILE A 44 9.85 -5.78 -5.92
CA ILE A 44 9.78 -5.31 -4.53
C ILE A 44 10.50 -3.96 -4.47
N ALA A 45 9.93 -2.96 -5.11
CA ALA A 45 10.49 -1.62 -5.06
C ALA A 45 10.25 -1.00 -3.67
N SER A 46 11.26 -0.33 -3.12
CA SER A 46 11.01 0.67 -2.10
C SER A 46 10.07 1.72 -2.70
N ILE A 47 9.06 2.14 -1.96
CA ILE A 47 8.22 3.28 -2.35
C ILE A 47 8.95 4.61 -2.13
N ALA A 48 10.10 4.59 -1.46
CA ALA A 48 10.95 5.76 -1.26
C ALA A 48 11.61 6.18 -2.57
N GLY A 49 11.53 7.46 -2.90
CA GLY A 49 12.25 8.10 -3.99
C GLY A 49 13.78 8.15 -3.73
N GLU A 50 14.55 8.45 -4.77
CA GLU A 50 16.00 8.64 -4.64
C GLU A 50 16.30 9.85 -3.74
N GLY A 51 17.13 9.64 -2.71
CA GLY A 51 17.50 10.70 -1.75
C GLY A 51 16.44 11.03 -0.70
N GLN A 52 15.28 10.39 -0.71
CA GLN A 52 14.26 10.59 0.31
C GLN A 52 14.72 10.02 1.65
N ARG A 53 14.48 10.77 2.75
CA ARG A 53 14.73 10.28 4.11
C ARG A 53 13.86 9.08 4.40
N THR A 54 14.43 8.06 5.04
CA THR A 54 13.71 6.81 5.37
C THR A 54 14.07 6.32 6.76
N LYS A 55 13.18 5.53 7.37
CA LYS A 55 13.47 4.69 8.52
C LYS A 55 13.37 3.22 8.15
N PRO A 56 14.29 2.36 8.61
CA PRO A 56 14.22 0.92 8.35
C PRO A 56 13.17 0.26 9.26
N ALA A 57 12.29 -0.53 8.67
CA ALA A 57 11.37 -1.43 9.33
C ALA A 57 10.64 -0.83 10.57
N PRO A 58 9.97 0.31 10.47
CA PRO A 58 9.38 1.00 11.62
C PRO A 58 8.39 0.11 12.38
N PHE A 59 7.60 -0.69 11.69
CA PHE A 59 6.66 -1.63 12.30
C PHE A 59 7.35 -2.66 13.19
N GLY A 60 8.36 -3.36 12.67
CA GLY A 60 9.03 -4.43 13.39
C GLY A 60 9.75 -3.93 14.64
N HIS A 61 10.46 -2.80 14.54
CA HIS A 61 11.15 -2.19 15.66
C HIS A 61 10.20 -1.68 16.74
N THR A 62 9.13 -1.00 16.34
CA THR A 62 8.12 -0.48 17.28
C THR A 62 7.40 -1.62 18.01
N LEU A 63 7.08 -2.71 17.31
CA LEU A 63 6.43 -3.86 17.92
C LEU A 63 7.33 -4.55 18.96
N VAL A 64 8.64 -4.63 18.71
CA VAL A 64 9.62 -5.16 19.70
C VAL A 64 9.64 -4.28 20.95
N GLU A 65 9.71 -2.96 20.80
CA GLU A 65 9.71 -2.06 21.96
C GLU A 65 8.40 -2.16 22.75
N LEU A 66 7.27 -2.18 22.08
CA LEU A 66 5.96 -2.31 22.70
C LEU A 66 5.82 -3.64 23.48
N ALA A 67 6.32 -4.73 22.92
CA ALA A 67 6.23 -6.07 23.52
C ALA A 67 7.08 -6.24 24.78
N LYS A 68 8.00 -5.34 25.09
CA LYS A 68 8.74 -5.35 26.37
C LYS A 68 7.82 -5.08 27.56
N ALA A 69 6.84 -4.20 27.38
CA ALA A 69 5.86 -3.84 28.40
C ALA A 69 4.54 -4.64 28.28
N ARG A 70 4.33 -5.38 27.20
CA ARG A 70 3.09 -6.07 26.85
C ARG A 70 3.38 -7.55 26.54
N PRO A 71 3.49 -8.42 27.58
CA PRO A 71 3.84 -9.84 27.39
C PRO A 71 2.77 -10.64 26.64
N GLU A 72 1.53 -10.17 26.57
CA GLU A 72 0.44 -10.77 25.84
C GLU A 72 0.57 -10.61 24.31
N ILE A 73 1.45 -9.73 23.83
CA ILE A 73 1.69 -9.57 22.38
C ILE A 73 2.40 -10.81 21.83
N VAL A 74 1.80 -11.39 20.79
CA VAL A 74 2.37 -12.49 20.01
C VAL A 74 2.37 -12.13 18.52
N GLY A 75 3.38 -12.58 17.79
CA GLY A 75 3.53 -12.32 16.35
C GLY A 75 3.20 -13.56 15.52
N LEU A 76 2.35 -13.44 14.50
CA LEU A 76 2.01 -14.54 13.59
C LEU A 76 2.22 -14.13 12.13
N THR A 77 2.66 -15.05 11.29
CA THR A 77 2.82 -14.78 9.85
C THR A 77 2.51 -16.00 8.98
N ALA A 78 2.11 -15.74 7.74
CA ALA A 78 1.93 -16.76 6.69
C ALA A 78 3.17 -16.80 5.78
N ASP A 79 4.32 -17.22 6.32
CA ASP A 79 5.61 -17.33 5.61
C ASP A 79 6.16 -16.03 4.98
N LEU A 80 5.76 -14.89 5.54
CA LEU A 80 6.13 -13.58 5.04
C LEU A 80 6.85 -12.69 6.07
N ALA A 81 7.37 -13.25 7.16
CA ALA A 81 7.97 -12.47 8.25
C ALA A 81 9.01 -11.44 7.77
N LYS A 82 9.91 -11.84 6.84
CA LYS A 82 10.94 -10.95 6.27
C LYS A 82 10.32 -9.85 5.38
N TYR A 83 9.20 -10.15 4.76
CA TYR A 83 8.54 -9.25 3.81
C TYR A 83 7.46 -8.37 4.45
N THR A 84 7.30 -8.46 5.76
CA THR A 84 6.39 -7.66 6.58
C THR A 84 7.09 -7.05 7.79
N ASP A 85 8.43 -7.12 7.83
CA ASP A 85 9.31 -6.68 8.92
C ASP A 85 9.06 -7.39 10.27
N LEU A 86 8.15 -8.37 10.33
CA LEU A 86 7.86 -9.14 11.57
C LEU A 86 9.02 -10.06 11.98
N HIS A 87 9.98 -10.34 11.07
CA HIS A 87 11.18 -11.11 11.41
C HIS A 87 12.01 -10.46 12.53
N ILE A 88 11.93 -9.14 12.71
CA ILE A 88 12.59 -8.41 13.79
C ILE A 88 11.97 -8.81 15.12
N PHE A 89 10.64 -8.89 15.18
CA PHE A 89 9.92 -9.40 16.36
C PHE A 89 10.25 -10.87 16.62
N ALA A 90 10.29 -11.71 15.58
CA ALA A 90 10.63 -13.13 15.69
C ALA A 90 12.02 -13.37 16.29
N GLN A 91 13.01 -12.54 15.91
CA GLN A 91 14.37 -12.60 16.45
C GLN A 91 14.45 -12.17 17.93
N ALA A 92 13.70 -11.12 18.30
CA ALA A 92 13.69 -10.58 19.65
C ALA A 92 12.83 -11.40 20.63
N ASN A 93 11.78 -12.05 20.14
CA ASN A 93 10.78 -12.78 20.92
C ASN A 93 10.46 -14.16 20.31
N PRO A 94 11.42 -15.08 20.18
CA PRO A 94 11.21 -16.35 19.47
C PRO A 94 10.11 -17.22 20.10
N ASP A 95 9.92 -17.17 21.41
CA ASP A 95 8.91 -17.95 22.13
C ASP A 95 7.48 -17.37 21.96
N ARG A 96 7.35 -16.19 21.35
CA ARG A 96 6.08 -15.50 21.10
C ARG A 96 5.83 -15.30 19.60
N PHE A 97 6.54 -16.03 18.76
CA PHE A 97 6.42 -15.96 17.32
C PHE A 97 5.95 -17.28 16.72
N TYR A 98 4.96 -17.23 15.83
CA TYR A 98 4.37 -18.40 15.21
C TYR A 98 4.37 -18.26 13.69
N GLN A 99 4.98 -19.25 13.03
CA GLN A 99 4.98 -19.38 11.58
C GLN A 99 3.89 -20.36 11.17
N MET A 100 2.87 -19.87 10.43
CA MET A 100 1.70 -20.65 10.05
C MET A 100 1.80 -21.27 8.64
N GLY A 101 2.88 -21.00 7.90
CA GLY A 101 2.99 -21.36 6.48
C GLY A 101 2.10 -20.51 5.58
N MET A 102 2.06 -20.80 4.29
CA MET A 102 1.21 -20.09 3.31
C MET A 102 -0.26 -20.52 3.45
N ALA A 103 -0.83 -20.31 4.64
CA ALA A 103 -2.17 -20.75 5.03
C ALA A 103 -2.89 -19.63 5.78
N GLU A 104 -3.28 -18.57 5.06
CA GLU A 104 -3.80 -17.34 5.66
C GLU A 104 -5.13 -17.56 6.40
N GLN A 105 -5.93 -18.53 6.00
CA GLN A 105 -7.14 -18.92 6.73
C GLN A 105 -6.79 -19.49 8.11
N LEU A 106 -5.82 -20.43 8.16
CA LEU A 106 -5.31 -20.97 9.42
C LEU A 106 -4.67 -19.86 10.28
N LEU A 107 -3.91 -18.96 9.66
CA LEU A 107 -3.31 -17.80 10.33
C LEU A 107 -4.37 -16.97 11.07
N MET A 108 -5.47 -16.61 10.41
CA MET A 108 -6.52 -15.79 11.03
C MET A 108 -7.32 -16.55 12.08
N GLY A 109 -7.64 -17.83 11.84
CA GLY A 109 -8.32 -18.67 12.82
C GLY A 109 -7.47 -18.88 14.08
N THR A 110 -6.16 -19.14 13.92
CA THR A 110 -5.22 -19.27 15.06
C THR A 110 -5.11 -17.95 15.84
N ALA A 111 -5.02 -16.83 15.15
CA ALA A 111 -4.98 -15.51 15.81
C ALA A 111 -6.27 -15.24 16.61
N SER A 112 -7.43 -15.61 16.08
CA SER A 112 -8.69 -15.51 16.80
C SER A 112 -8.69 -16.36 18.08
N GLY A 113 -8.22 -17.63 17.99
CA GLY A 113 -8.10 -18.52 19.14
C GLY A 113 -7.17 -17.96 20.21
N LEU A 114 -5.99 -17.46 19.83
CA LEU A 114 -5.07 -16.82 20.76
C LEU A 114 -5.65 -15.55 21.41
N ALA A 115 -6.40 -14.75 20.66
CA ALA A 115 -7.08 -13.58 21.20
C ALA A 115 -8.20 -13.98 22.20
N HIS A 116 -8.84 -15.12 21.99
CA HIS A 116 -9.82 -15.67 22.93
C HIS A 116 -9.17 -16.04 24.28
N GLU A 117 -7.95 -16.56 24.23
CA GLU A 117 -7.16 -16.93 25.41
C GLU A 117 -6.45 -15.72 26.08
N GLY A 118 -6.75 -14.49 25.63
CA GLY A 118 -6.22 -13.27 26.25
C GLY A 118 -4.91 -12.75 25.68
N PHE A 119 -4.36 -13.37 24.64
CA PHE A 119 -3.23 -12.83 23.90
C PHE A 119 -3.66 -11.69 22.99
N MET A 120 -2.68 -10.91 22.54
CA MET A 120 -2.85 -9.87 21.52
C MET A 120 -2.03 -10.23 20.27
N PRO A 121 -2.64 -10.95 19.32
CA PRO A 121 -1.95 -11.33 18.10
C PRO A 121 -1.73 -10.14 17.16
N PHE A 122 -0.47 -9.90 16.76
CA PHE A 122 -0.09 -9.11 15.62
C PHE A 122 0.15 -10.05 14.45
N VAL A 123 -0.73 -9.98 13.46
CA VAL A 123 -0.78 -10.90 12.31
C VAL A 123 -0.26 -10.20 11.07
N THR A 124 0.66 -10.84 10.36
CA THR A 124 1.19 -10.25 9.11
C THR A 124 1.11 -11.20 7.93
N THR A 125 0.70 -10.67 6.80
CA THR A 125 0.76 -11.26 5.46
C THR A 125 0.72 -10.14 4.42
N TYR A 126 0.54 -10.44 3.14
CA TYR A 126 0.23 -9.40 2.15
C TYR A 126 -1.25 -9.02 2.21
N ALA A 127 -1.52 -7.74 1.94
CA ALA A 127 -2.88 -7.19 1.99
C ALA A 127 -3.87 -7.97 1.11
N VAL A 128 -3.44 -8.36 -0.10
CA VAL A 128 -4.22 -9.17 -1.03
C VAL A 128 -4.62 -10.54 -0.46
N PHE A 129 -3.77 -11.15 0.36
CA PHE A 129 -4.05 -12.49 0.90
C PHE A 129 -4.93 -12.42 2.14
N ALA A 130 -4.74 -11.41 2.98
CA ALA A 130 -5.65 -11.16 4.11
C ALA A 130 -7.06 -10.79 3.63
N SER A 131 -7.16 -9.91 2.63
CA SER A 131 -8.43 -9.38 2.16
C SER A 131 -9.21 -10.28 1.19
N ARG A 132 -8.53 -11.21 0.52
CA ARG A 132 -9.22 -12.15 -0.40
C ARG A 132 -9.26 -13.56 0.16
N ARG A 133 -8.09 -14.18 0.39
CA ARG A 133 -8.00 -15.60 0.75
C ARG A 133 -8.54 -15.89 2.15
N ALA A 134 -8.32 -15.00 3.10
CA ALA A 134 -8.74 -15.18 4.47
C ALA A 134 -9.96 -14.34 4.87
N TYR A 135 -10.63 -13.66 3.95
CA TYR A 135 -11.70 -12.70 4.24
C TYR A 135 -12.80 -13.29 5.13
N ASP A 136 -13.30 -14.48 4.80
CA ASP A 136 -14.35 -15.16 5.56
C ASP A 136 -13.90 -15.47 6.99
N PHE A 137 -12.65 -15.90 7.17
CA PHE A 137 -12.07 -16.16 8.49
C PHE A 137 -11.90 -14.86 9.29
N VAL A 138 -11.45 -13.78 8.67
CA VAL A 138 -11.40 -12.47 9.32
C VAL A 138 -12.79 -12.01 9.73
N HIS A 139 -13.78 -12.18 8.84
CA HIS A 139 -15.16 -11.78 9.09
C HIS A 139 -15.77 -12.54 10.27
N GLN A 140 -15.82 -13.88 10.19
CA GLN A 140 -16.54 -14.70 11.14
C GLN A 140 -15.80 -14.88 12.48
N THR A 141 -14.47 -15.13 12.43
CA THR A 141 -13.76 -15.50 13.65
C THR A 141 -13.16 -14.31 14.39
N ILE A 142 -12.89 -13.20 13.68
CA ILE A 142 -12.23 -12.03 14.28
C ILE A 142 -13.23 -10.87 14.43
N ALA A 143 -13.84 -10.43 13.32
CA ALA A 143 -14.67 -9.23 13.34
C ALA A 143 -16.04 -9.44 14.01
N GLU A 144 -16.74 -10.55 13.72
CA GLU A 144 -18.03 -10.87 14.33
C GLU A 144 -17.90 -11.01 15.85
N GLU A 145 -16.86 -11.70 16.31
CA GLU A 145 -16.54 -11.92 17.72
C GLU A 145 -15.85 -10.72 18.40
N ASN A 146 -15.58 -9.64 17.64
CA ASN A 146 -14.85 -8.45 18.11
C ASN A 146 -13.51 -8.81 18.79
N ARG A 147 -12.77 -9.78 18.25
CA ARG A 147 -11.51 -10.29 18.81
C ARG A 147 -10.41 -9.25 18.73
N ASN A 148 -9.57 -9.19 19.77
CA ASN A 148 -8.47 -8.23 19.86
C ASN A 148 -7.26 -8.63 19.00
N VAL A 149 -7.45 -8.72 17.67
CA VAL A 149 -6.43 -9.10 16.68
C VAL A 149 -5.99 -7.88 15.88
N LYS A 150 -4.67 -7.72 15.70
CA LYS A 150 -4.04 -6.63 14.94
C LYS A 150 -3.48 -7.18 13.63
N ILE A 151 -4.10 -6.83 12.52
CA ILE A 151 -3.78 -7.36 11.18
C ILE A 151 -3.00 -6.28 10.44
N ALA A 152 -1.66 -6.43 10.34
CA ALA A 152 -0.78 -5.50 9.63
C ALA A 152 -0.30 -6.12 8.31
N CYS A 153 -0.77 -5.60 7.17
CA CYS A 153 -0.61 -6.25 5.88
C CYS A 153 0.22 -5.45 4.89
N ALA A 154 1.31 -6.02 4.42
CA ALA A 154 2.20 -5.41 3.45
C ALA A 154 1.63 -5.47 2.01
N LEU A 155 2.21 -4.69 1.12
CA LEU A 155 1.83 -4.53 -0.28
C LEU A 155 0.36 -4.08 -0.49
N PRO A 156 -0.11 -3.04 0.22
CA PRO A 156 -1.46 -2.51 0.01
C PRO A 156 -1.56 -1.78 -1.33
N GLY A 157 -2.74 -1.80 -1.95
CA GLY A 157 -2.99 -1.10 -3.21
C GLY A 157 -2.02 -1.50 -4.31
N LEU A 158 -1.58 -0.51 -5.10
CA LEU A 158 -0.56 -0.65 -6.14
C LEU A 158 0.84 -0.32 -5.57
N THR A 159 1.37 -1.17 -4.70
CA THR A 159 2.75 -1.11 -4.18
C THR A 159 3.57 -2.34 -4.55
N SER A 160 3.06 -3.15 -5.48
CA SER A 160 3.71 -4.33 -6.04
C SER A 160 3.57 -4.35 -7.55
N GLY A 161 4.66 -4.68 -8.24
CA GLY A 161 4.70 -4.84 -9.70
C GLY A 161 4.32 -6.23 -10.21
N TYR A 162 3.92 -7.16 -9.33
CA TYR A 162 3.66 -8.57 -9.69
C TYR A 162 2.32 -8.81 -10.44
N GLY A 163 1.51 -7.77 -10.63
CA GLY A 163 0.19 -7.90 -11.25
C GLY A 163 -0.92 -8.26 -10.24
N PRO A 164 -2.13 -8.56 -10.74
CA PRO A 164 -3.36 -8.65 -9.93
C PRO A 164 -3.31 -9.64 -8.77
N SER A 165 -2.48 -10.69 -8.88
CA SER A 165 -2.32 -11.69 -7.80
C SER A 165 -1.69 -11.14 -6.52
N HIS A 166 -0.98 -9.99 -6.61
CA HIS A 166 -0.26 -9.37 -5.49
C HIS A 166 -0.57 -7.87 -5.32
N GLN A 167 -1.58 -7.36 -5.99
CA GLN A 167 -2.05 -5.98 -5.90
C GLN A 167 -3.38 -5.97 -5.14
N ALA A 168 -3.38 -5.39 -3.94
CA ALA A 168 -4.56 -5.30 -3.10
C ALA A 168 -5.32 -4.00 -3.41
N ALA A 169 -5.90 -3.93 -4.60
CA ALA A 169 -6.59 -2.72 -5.06
C ALA A 169 -7.95 -2.49 -4.37
N GLU A 170 -8.53 -3.52 -3.75
CA GLU A 170 -9.87 -3.51 -3.14
C GLU A 170 -9.90 -3.77 -1.63
N ASP A 171 -8.74 -3.86 -0.96
CA ASP A 171 -8.66 -4.25 0.45
C ASP A 171 -9.36 -3.28 1.41
N LEU A 172 -9.30 -1.96 1.16
CA LEU A 172 -10.02 -0.98 1.98
C LEU A 172 -11.54 -1.15 1.88
N ALA A 173 -12.06 -1.42 0.67
CA ALA A 173 -13.49 -1.65 0.47
C ALA A 173 -13.99 -2.84 1.29
N LEU A 174 -13.25 -3.95 1.24
CA LEU A 174 -13.57 -5.19 1.95
C LEU A 174 -13.50 -4.99 3.48
N MET A 175 -12.41 -4.41 3.98
CA MET A 175 -12.22 -4.22 5.41
C MET A 175 -13.12 -3.12 5.99
N ARG A 176 -13.42 -2.07 5.21
CA ARG A 176 -14.36 -1.03 5.61
C ARG A 176 -15.80 -1.53 5.78
N ALA A 177 -16.22 -2.45 4.92
CA ALA A 177 -17.56 -3.02 4.98
C ALA A 177 -17.79 -3.90 6.24
N MET A 178 -16.70 -4.41 6.84
CA MET A 178 -16.76 -5.37 7.95
C MET A 178 -17.10 -4.68 9.28
N PRO A 179 -18.18 -5.08 10.00
CA PRO A 179 -18.48 -4.54 11.34
C PRO A 179 -17.31 -4.68 12.30
N ASN A 180 -17.22 -3.85 13.32
CA ASN A 180 -16.18 -3.80 14.36
C ASN A 180 -14.75 -3.53 13.87
N MET A 181 -14.44 -3.74 12.60
CA MET A 181 -13.08 -3.54 12.05
C MET A 181 -12.70 -2.06 12.02
N VAL A 182 -11.59 -1.73 12.67
CA VAL A 182 -10.89 -0.46 12.49
C VAL A 182 -9.94 -0.59 11.29
N VAL A 183 -9.85 0.45 10.44
CA VAL A 183 -9.03 0.42 9.21
C VAL A 183 -8.11 1.62 9.20
N ILE A 184 -6.79 1.36 9.13
CA ILE A 184 -5.72 2.37 9.15
C ILE A 184 -4.89 2.26 7.87
N ASP A 185 -4.59 3.38 7.22
CA ASP A 185 -3.73 3.49 6.03
C ASP A 185 -2.63 4.52 6.29
N PRO A 186 -1.51 4.13 6.94
CA PRO A 186 -0.45 5.06 7.32
C PRO A 186 0.30 5.64 6.13
N CYS A 187 0.66 6.92 6.24
CA CYS A 187 1.40 7.66 5.22
C CYS A 187 2.89 7.28 5.18
N ASP A 188 3.56 7.24 6.35
CA ASP A 188 5.01 7.15 6.44
C ASP A 188 5.51 6.37 7.67
N ALA A 189 6.82 6.42 7.91
CA ALA A 189 7.47 5.71 9.02
C ALA A 189 7.06 6.26 10.40
N LEU A 190 6.95 7.59 10.54
CA LEU A 190 6.55 8.23 11.81
C LEU A 190 5.16 7.77 12.21
N GLU A 191 4.25 7.76 11.23
CA GLU A 191 2.87 7.38 11.49
C GLU A 191 2.73 5.89 11.84
N ILE A 192 3.49 4.99 11.19
CA ILE A 192 3.52 3.59 11.58
C ILE A 192 4.00 3.43 13.03
N GLU A 193 5.05 4.15 13.43
CA GLU A 193 5.57 4.10 14.81
C GLU A 193 4.54 4.57 15.84
N GLN A 194 3.66 5.50 15.48
CA GLN A 194 2.60 6.00 16.37
C GLN A 194 1.33 5.14 16.29
N ALA A 195 1.02 4.60 15.11
CA ALA A 195 -0.17 3.76 14.91
C ALA A 195 -0.06 2.40 15.62
N VAL A 196 1.12 1.77 15.67
CA VAL A 196 1.31 0.45 16.30
C VAL A 196 0.93 0.46 17.81
N PRO A 197 1.38 1.41 18.64
CA PRO A 197 0.89 1.53 20.01
C PRO A 197 -0.61 1.84 20.10
N ALA A 198 -1.13 2.69 19.21
CA ALA A 198 -2.56 3.02 19.17
C ALA A 198 -3.42 1.79 18.82
N MET A 199 -2.96 0.95 17.87
CA MET A 199 -3.60 -0.33 17.58
C MET A 199 -3.65 -1.23 18.83
N ALA A 200 -2.55 -1.32 19.57
CA ALA A 200 -2.49 -2.15 20.79
C ALA A 200 -3.36 -1.60 21.94
N ALA A 201 -3.59 -0.29 21.98
CA ALA A 201 -4.48 0.33 22.96
C ALA A 201 -5.97 0.13 22.63
N HIS A 202 -6.31 0.00 21.35
CA HIS A 202 -7.68 -0.26 20.92
C HIS A 202 -8.11 -1.69 21.26
N GLN A 203 -9.30 -1.87 21.85
CA GLN A 203 -9.90 -3.17 22.08
C GLN A 203 -10.78 -3.56 20.88
N GLY A 204 -10.45 -4.65 20.22
CA GLY A 204 -11.11 -5.13 19.02
C GLY A 204 -10.18 -5.24 17.81
N PRO A 205 -10.71 -5.65 16.65
CA PRO A 205 -9.91 -5.91 15.46
C PRO A 205 -9.47 -4.60 14.79
N VAL A 206 -8.20 -4.61 14.34
CA VAL A 206 -7.63 -3.50 13.55
C VAL A 206 -6.95 -4.08 12.32
N TYR A 207 -7.29 -3.55 11.15
CA TYR A 207 -6.56 -3.76 9.91
C TYR A 207 -5.72 -2.53 9.59
N MET A 208 -4.42 -2.71 9.42
CA MET A 208 -3.50 -1.65 9.04
C MET A 208 -2.77 -2.03 7.75
N ARG A 209 -2.81 -1.16 6.76
CA ARG A 209 -1.95 -1.22 5.59
C ARG A 209 -0.51 -0.94 6.01
N LEU A 210 0.43 -1.80 5.63
CA LEU A 210 1.80 -1.74 6.10
C LEU A 210 2.77 -1.36 4.98
N LEU A 211 3.42 -0.22 5.12
CA LEU A 211 4.64 0.10 4.40
C LEU A 211 5.83 -0.56 5.13
N ARG A 212 6.75 -1.14 4.38
CA ARG A 212 7.80 -2.01 4.92
C ARG A 212 9.20 -1.70 4.40
N GLY A 213 10.22 -2.28 5.03
CA GLY A 213 11.61 -2.08 4.66
C GLY A 213 12.06 -0.65 4.95
N ASN A 214 12.68 0.03 4.02
CA ASN A 214 13.02 1.45 4.16
C ASN A 214 11.79 2.31 3.84
N VAL A 215 11.09 2.73 4.87
CA VAL A 215 9.85 3.51 4.77
C VAL A 215 10.17 5.01 4.77
N PRO A 216 9.60 5.81 3.84
CA PRO A 216 9.77 7.26 3.83
C PRO A 216 9.46 7.91 5.18
N LEU A 217 10.12 9.03 5.45
CA LEU A 217 9.89 9.89 6.62
C LEU A 217 9.54 11.29 6.10
N VAL A 218 8.29 11.70 6.26
CA VAL A 218 7.72 12.92 5.70
C VAL A 218 6.96 13.73 6.75
N LEU A 219 6.16 13.07 7.59
CA LEU A 219 5.26 13.75 8.53
C LEU A 219 5.99 14.40 9.69
N ASP A 220 7.27 14.10 9.92
CA ASP A 220 8.12 14.77 10.91
C ASP A 220 8.43 16.22 10.55
N GLU A 221 8.17 16.66 9.31
CA GLU A 221 8.24 18.06 8.88
C GLU A 221 6.98 18.87 9.26
N TYR A 222 5.95 18.18 9.75
CA TYR A 222 4.66 18.75 10.13
C TYR A 222 4.42 18.56 11.64
N ASP A 223 3.63 19.44 12.24
CA ASP A 223 3.16 19.22 13.62
C ASP A 223 2.11 18.11 13.62
N TYR A 224 2.60 16.85 13.53
CA TYR A 224 1.78 15.67 13.35
C TYR A 224 1.87 14.70 14.53
N THR A 225 0.71 14.33 15.05
CA THR A 225 0.54 13.22 15.99
C THR A 225 -0.64 12.35 15.52
N PHE A 226 -0.42 11.04 15.46
CA PHE A 226 -1.46 10.09 15.09
C PHE A 226 -2.47 9.94 16.23
N GLU A 227 -3.73 10.15 15.92
CA GLU A 227 -4.88 9.82 16.76
C GLU A 227 -5.86 8.97 15.96
N LEU A 228 -6.24 7.81 16.55
CA LEU A 228 -7.18 6.91 15.89
C LEU A 228 -8.54 7.61 15.65
N GLY A 229 -9.00 7.59 14.41
CA GLY A 229 -10.25 8.22 14.02
C GLY A 229 -10.17 9.74 13.81
N LYS A 230 -8.98 10.33 13.79
CA LYS A 230 -8.78 11.77 13.53
C LYS A 230 -8.03 12.01 12.22
N ALA A 231 -8.45 13.05 11.51
CA ALA A 231 -7.78 13.58 10.33
C ALA A 231 -6.96 14.82 10.71
N LYS A 232 -5.91 15.12 9.94
CA LYS A 232 -5.05 16.28 10.17
C LYS A 232 -4.91 17.11 8.90
N LEU A 233 -5.24 18.40 8.97
CA LEU A 233 -4.88 19.35 7.93
C LEU A 233 -3.36 19.61 8.03
N LEU A 234 -2.60 19.06 7.06
CA LEU A 234 -1.13 19.21 7.00
C LEU A 234 -0.72 20.52 6.32
N ARG A 235 -1.53 20.99 5.40
CA ARG A 235 -1.29 22.19 4.64
C ARG A 235 -2.63 22.88 4.34
N ASP A 236 -2.70 24.20 4.43
CA ASP A 236 -3.86 24.97 4.00
C ASP A 236 -3.71 25.48 2.55
N GLY A 237 -4.82 25.81 1.91
CA GLY A 237 -4.90 26.31 0.53
C GLY A 237 -6.35 26.68 0.18
N ALA A 238 -6.55 27.61 -0.75
CA ALA A 238 -7.86 28.20 -1.00
C ALA A 238 -8.63 27.55 -2.17
N ASP A 239 -7.92 26.94 -3.12
CA ASP A 239 -8.52 26.56 -4.42
C ASP A 239 -8.92 25.08 -4.47
N VAL A 240 -8.06 24.21 -3.94
CA VAL A 240 -8.24 22.75 -3.96
C VAL A 240 -8.03 22.17 -2.57
N LEU A 241 -8.91 21.29 -2.13
CA LEU A 241 -8.72 20.42 -0.97
C LEU A 241 -8.42 19.01 -1.45
N VAL A 242 -7.19 18.52 -1.23
CA VAL A 242 -6.86 17.11 -1.45
C VAL A 242 -7.03 16.35 -0.14
N ILE A 243 -8.00 15.44 -0.08
CA ILE A 243 -8.22 14.50 1.02
C ILE A 243 -7.53 13.18 0.65
N SER A 244 -6.60 12.71 1.46
CA SER A 244 -5.76 11.57 1.09
C SER A 244 -5.39 10.68 2.28
N SER A 245 -5.03 9.42 1.99
CA SER A 245 -4.50 8.47 2.96
C SER A 245 -3.24 7.77 2.43
N GLY A 246 -2.51 7.11 3.31
CA GLY A 246 -1.37 6.32 2.94
C GLY A 246 -0.35 7.08 2.08
N ILE A 247 0.25 6.38 1.13
CA ILE A 247 1.26 6.97 0.23
C ILE A 247 0.74 8.14 -0.60
N MET A 248 -0.58 8.24 -0.78
CA MET A 248 -1.14 9.35 -1.56
C MET A 248 -1.06 10.68 -0.82
N THR A 249 -0.92 10.69 0.51
CA THR A 249 -0.67 11.92 1.26
C THR A 249 0.72 12.50 0.97
N MET A 250 1.77 11.66 0.89
CA MET A 250 3.09 12.13 0.46
C MET A 250 3.03 12.79 -0.92
N ARG A 251 2.33 12.17 -1.86
CA ARG A 251 2.14 12.71 -3.22
C ARG A 251 1.30 13.98 -3.22
N ALA A 252 0.24 14.04 -2.42
CA ALA A 252 -0.57 15.26 -2.30
C ALA A 252 0.24 16.45 -1.79
N LEU A 253 1.19 16.24 -0.88
CA LEU A 253 2.11 17.28 -0.40
C LEU A 253 3.08 17.74 -1.50
N GLU A 254 3.59 16.81 -2.32
CA GLU A 254 4.42 17.13 -3.48
C GLU A 254 3.60 17.88 -4.57
N VAL A 255 2.38 17.45 -4.85
CA VAL A 255 1.44 18.14 -5.75
C VAL A 255 1.20 19.57 -5.28
N ALA A 256 0.97 19.77 -3.99
CA ALA A 256 0.76 21.09 -3.43
C ALA A 256 1.97 22.01 -3.64
N LYS A 257 3.19 21.49 -3.45
CA LYS A 257 4.43 22.23 -3.75
C LYS A 257 4.57 22.55 -5.25
N ALA A 258 4.26 21.59 -6.12
CA ALA A 258 4.39 21.79 -7.57
C ALA A 258 3.40 22.84 -8.09
N LEU A 259 2.18 22.88 -7.57
CA LEU A 259 1.14 23.80 -8.00
C LEU A 259 1.30 25.24 -7.45
N GLU A 260 2.17 25.45 -6.45
CA GLU A 260 2.53 26.80 -5.98
C GLU A 260 3.09 27.69 -7.12
N ALA A 261 3.87 27.11 -8.01
CA ALA A 261 4.43 27.82 -9.16
C ALA A 261 3.34 28.40 -10.09
N ASP A 262 2.18 27.71 -10.13
CA ASP A 262 1.01 28.12 -10.90
C ASP A 262 0.05 29.01 -10.08
N LYS A 263 0.41 29.37 -8.84
CA LYS A 263 -0.39 30.16 -7.88
C LYS A 263 -1.71 29.47 -7.51
N VAL A 264 -1.74 28.15 -7.50
CA VAL A 264 -2.88 27.35 -7.05
C VAL A 264 -2.67 26.97 -5.57
N GLY A 265 -3.58 27.40 -4.72
CA GLY A 265 -3.57 27.10 -3.29
C GLY A 265 -4.17 25.72 -3.00
N VAL A 266 -3.32 24.73 -2.74
CA VAL A 266 -3.76 23.35 -2.44
C VAL A 266 -3.67 23.07 -0.95
N ALA A 267 -4.82 22.78 -0.33
CA ALA A 267 -4.90 22.23 1.02
C ALA A 267 -4.74 20.70 0.97
N VAL A 268 -4.07 20.12 1.98
CA VAL A 268 -3.90 18.68 2.13
C VAL A 268 -4.44 18.23 3.47
N LEU A 269 -5.53 17.48 3.44
CA LEU A 269 -6.15 16.84 4.60
C LEU A 269 -5.76 15.36 4.60
N HIS A 270 -4.94 14.96 5.56
CA HIS A 270 -4.53 13.59 5.77
C HIS A 270 -5.55 12.83 6.62
N VAL A 271 -6.01 11.68 6.14
CA VAL A 271 -7.02 10.83 6.76
C VAL A 271 -6.43 9.44 6.98
N PRO A 272 -5.65 9.21 8.05
CA PRO A 272 -4.97 7.94 8.29
C PRO A 272 -5.91 6.83 8.72
N THR A 273 -7.07 7.17 9.30
CA THR A 273 -8.08 6.21 9.71
C THR A 273 -9.26 6.25 8.75
N ILE A 274 -9.41 5.18 7.97
CA ILE A 274 -10.50 5.04 7.00
C ILE A 274 -11.81 4.64 7.70
N LYS A 275 -11.68 3.92 8.82
CA LYS A 275 -12.79 3.53 9.69
C LYS A 275 -12.31 3.41 11.14
N PRO A 276 -12.91 4.15 12.10
CA PRO A 276 -13.94 5.20 11.89
C PRO A 276 -13.39 6.40 11.11
N LEU A 277 -14.22 6.99 10.27
CA LEU A 277 -13.86 8.18 9.50
C LEU A 277 -14.07 9.45 10.34
N ASP A 278 -13.13 10.39 10.33
CA ASP A 278 -13.29 11.72 10.94
C ASP A 278 -14.22 12.59 10.08
N THR A 279 -15.51 12.36 10.24
CA THR A 279 -16.54 13.07 9.47
C THR A 279 -16.60 14.55 9.83
N GLU A 280 -16.31 14.93 11.08
CA GLU A 280 -16.33 16.30 11.56
C GLU A 280 -15.29 17.15 10.82
N THR A 281 -14.03 16.73 10.85
CA THR A 281 -12.93 17.44 10.18
C THR A 281 -13.11 17.48 8.66
N ILE A 282 -13.55 16.36 8.06
CA ILE A 282 -13.81 16.29 6.61
C ILE A 282 -14.89 17.28 6.21
N LEU A 283 -16.00 17.35 6.95
CA LEU A 283 -17.10 18.27 6.65
C LEU A 283 -16.70 19.72 6.83
N ALA A 284 -15.95 20.04 7.89
CA ALA A 284 -15.45 21.38 8.14
C ALA A 284 -14.53 21.87 7.00
N GLU A 285 -13.59 21.05 6.57
CA GLU A 285 -12.66 21.42 5.51
C GLU A 285 -13.29 21.42 4.12
N ALA A 286 -14.11 20.42 3.80
CA ALA A 286 -14.79 20.36 2.49
C ALA A 286 -15.91 21.39 2.35
N GLY A 287 -16.48 21.87 3.47
CA GLY A 287 -17.51 22.90 3.49
C GLY A 287 -16.98 24.32 3.27
N ARG A 288 -15.68 24.56 3.27
CA ARG A 288 -15.09 25.87 2.98
C ARG A 288 -15.40 26.26 1.52
N SER A 289 -16.07 27.41 1.36
CA SER A 289 -16.60 27.83 0.05
C SER A 289 -15.51 28.01 -1.01
N GLY A 290 -15.88 27.67 -2.26
CA GLY A 290 -15.01 27.87 -3.42
C GLY A 290 -14.00 26.76 -3.72
N ARG A 291 -13.73 25.86 -2.78
CA ARG A 291 -12.76 24.78 -2.98
C ARG A 291 -13.33 23.65 -3.86
N MET A 292 -12.49 23.17 -4.78
CA MET A 292 -12.68 21.84 -5.39
C MET A 292 -12.17 20.79 -4.41
N VAL A 293 -12.95 19.74 -4.17
CA VAL A 293 -12.54 18.58 -3.36
C VAL A 293 -12.02 17.48 -4.26
N VAL A 294 -10.79 17.04 -4.03
CA VAL A 294 -10.15 15.90 -4.69
C VAL A 294 -9.84 14.84 -3.63
N VAL A 295 -10.35 13.62 -3.78
CA VAL A 295 -9.94 12.51 -2.91
C VAL A 295 -8.90 11.67 -3.63
N ALA A 296 -7.75 11.44 -2.98
CA ALA A 296 -6.64 10.68 -3.56
C ALA A 296 -6.34 9.44 -2.71
N GLU A 297 -6.44 8.27 -3.31
CA GLU A 297 -6.26 6.98 -2.65
C GLU A 297 -5.50 5.97 -3.52
N ASN A 298 -4.62 5.17 -2.91
CA ASN A 298 -3.98 4.03 -3.58
C ASN A 298 -4.88 2.80 -3.45
N HIS A 299 -6.07 2.90 -4.02
CA HIS A 299 -7.14 1.91 -3.96
C HIS A 299 -8.04 2.10 -5.19
N THR A 300 -8.84 1.10 -5.55
CA THR A 300 -9.88 1.29 -6.55
C THR A 300 -10.82 2.44 -6.13
N VAL A 301 -11.30 3.20 -7.10
CA VAL A 301 -12.27 4.30 -6.84
C VAL A 301 -13.59 3.79 -6.26
N ILE A 302 -13.81 2.47 -6.23
CA ILE A 302 -15.01 1.81 -5.72
C ILE A 302 -14.79 1.35 -4.27
N GLY A 303 -15.64 1.76 -3.37
CA GLY A 303 -15.67 1.30 -1.97
C GLY A 303 -14.59 1.86 -1.05
N GLY A 304 -13.65 2.69 -1.55
CA GLY A 304 -12.54 3.26 -0.79
C GLY A 304 -12.86 4.55 -0.03
N LEU A 305 -11.81 5.37 0.18
CA LEU A 305 -11.90 6.66 0.85
C LEU A 305 -12.77 7.64 0.07
N GLY A 306 -12.66 7.66 -1.27
CA GLY A 306 -13.40 8.59 -2.11
C GLY A 306 -14.91 8.45 -1.95
N GLU A 307 -15.44 7.24 -2.01
CA GLU A 307 -16.87 7.01 -1.78
C GLU A 307 -17.28 7.26 -0.32
N ALA A 308 -16.41 6.98 0.65
CA ALA A 308 -16.69 7.30 2.05
C ALA A 308 -16.85 8.80 2.26
N VAL A 309 -15.98 9.61 1.69
CA VAL A 309 -16.03 11.07 1.72
C VAL A 309 -17.26 11.57 0.97
N ALA A 310 -17.48 11.12 -0.28
CA ALA A 310 -18.64 11.53 -1.07
C ALA A 310 -19.97 11.26 -0.34
N GLY A 311 -20.11 10.05 0.21
CA GLY A 311 -21.28 9.69 1.00
C GLY A 311 -21.45 10.53 2.28
N THR A 312 -20.35 10.93 2.92
CA THR A 312 -20.34 11.81 4.09
C THR A 312 -20.80 13.21 3.73
N LEU A 313 -20.24 13.81 2.66
CA LEU A 313 -20.62 15.12 2.17
C LEU A 313 -22.11 15.17 1.78
N LEU A 314 -22.56 14.19 1.01
CA LEU A 314 -23.94 14.13 0.53
C LEU A 314 -24.95 14.01 1.68
N ARG A 315 -24.69 13.15 2.67
CA ARG A 315 -25.57 13.00 3.84
C ARG A 315 -25.63 14.27 4.70
N ALA A 316 -24.56 15.06 4.72
CA ALA A 316 -24.51 16.32 5.45
C ALA A 316 -25.00 17.54 4.63
N GLY A 317 -25.34 17.36 3.36
CA GLY A 317 -25.74 18.45 2.46
C GLY A 317 -24.60 19.40 2.10
N VAL A 318 -23.34 18.97 2.26
CA VAL A 318 -22.15 19.73 1.87
C VAL A 318 -21.84 19.47 0.39
N VAL A 319 -21.88 20.54 -0.41
CA VAL A 319 -21.65 20.49 -1.86
C VAL A 319 -20.44 21.36 -2.21
N PRO A 320 -19.25 20.79 -2.48
CA PRO A 320 -18.09 21.53 -2.93
C PRO A 320 -18.31 22.08 -4.37
N SER A 321 -17.45 23.01 -4.83
CA SER A 321 -17.52 23.54 -6.19
C SER A 321 -17.38 22.43 -7.25
N ALA A 322 -16.56 21.43 -6.96
CA ALA A 322 -16.47 20.18 -7.71
C ALA A 322 -15.97 19.06 -6.78
N PHE A 323 -16.33 17.81 -7.09
CA PHE A 323 -15.78 16.62 -6.46
C PHE A 323 -15.09 15.75 -7.50
N ARG A 324 -13.87 15.31 -7.21
CA ARG A 324 -13.06 14.45 -8.08
C ARG A 324 -12.39 13.36 -7.27
N GLN A 325 -12.10 12.24 -7.92
CA GLN A 325 -11.35 11.12 -7.33
C GLN A 325 -10.11 10.83 -8.17
N ILE A 326 -9.00 10.58 -7.48
CA ILE A 326 -7.76 10.01 -8.01
C ILE A 326 -7.56 8.69 -7.30
N GLY A 327 -7.59 7.61 -8.07
CA GLY A 327 -7.45 6.25 -7.56
C GLY A 327 -7.27 5.26 -8.70
N LEU A 328 -7.23 3.99 -8.37
CA LEU A 328 -7.07 2.91 -9.35
C LEU A 328 -8.40 2.66 -10.08
N PRO A 329 -8.37 2.42 -11.40
CA PRO A 329 -9.58 2.13 -12.17
C PRO A 329 -10.21 0.79 -11.79
N ASP A 330 -11.46 0.60 -12.19
CA ASP A 330 -12.19 -0.67 -12.06
C ASP A 330 -11.73 -1.68 -13.13
N GLU A 331 -10.48 -2.14 -12.99
CA GLU A 331 -9.89 -3.16 -13.86
C GLU A 331 -8.81 -3.96 -13.12
N PHE A 332 -8.46 -5.14 -13.63
CA PHE A 332 -7.28 -5.86 -13.16
C PHE A 332 -6.01 -5.16 -13.66
N LEU A 333 -5.21 -4.66 -12.71
CA LEU A 333 -4.05 -3.84 -13.03
C LEU A 333 -2.93 -4.67 -13.68
N LYS A 334 -2.14 -4.03 -14.54
CA LYS A 334 -0.99 -4.67 -15.21
C LYS A 334 0.14 -4.98 -14.24
N ALA A 335 0.99 -5.94 -14.63
CA ALA A 335 2.30 -6.14 -14.02
C ALA A 335 3.34 -5.22 -14.66
N GLY A 336 4.32 -4.76 -13.87
CA GLY A 336 5.38 -3.89 -14.40
C GLY A 336 6.15 -3.13 -13.31
N ALA A 337 7.02 -2.21 -13.72
CA ALA A 337 7.72 -1.33 -12.79
C ALA A 337 6.74 -0.34 -12.14
N LEU A 338 6.80 -0.19 -10.83
CA LEU A 338 5.86 0.65 -10.08
C LEU A 338 5.78 2.11 -10.58
N PRO A 339 6.89 2.82 -10.87
CA PRO A 339 6.77 4.18 -11.40
C PRO A 339 5.95 4.23 -12.69
N THR A 340 6.19 3.33 -13.63
CA THR A 340 5.43 3.24 -14.89
C THR A 340 3.95 2.93 -14.65
N LEU A 341 3.65 2.05 -13.70
CA LEU A 341 2.26 1.72 -13.35
C LEU A 341 1.57 2.89 -12.66
N HIS A 342 2.27 3.61 -11.78
CA HIS A 342 1.71 4.79 -11.13
C HIS A 342 1.38 5.90 -12.12
N ASP A 343 2.24 6.11 -13.13
CA ASP A 343 1.97 7.05 -14.23
C ASP A 343 0.77 6.57 -15.07
N LEU A 344 0.78 5.29 -15.45
CA LEU A 344 -0.27 4.69 -16.28
C LEU A 344 -1.65 4.81 -15.63
N TYR A 345 -1.73 4.62 -14.32
CA TYR A 345 -2.98 4.64 -13.56
C TYR A 345 -3.30 6.01 -12.92
N GLY A 346 -2.52 7.03 -13.24
CA GLY A 346 -2.83 8.41 -12.86
C GLY A 346 -2.63 8.73 -11.37
N ILE A 347 -1.89 7.89 -10.65
CA ILE A 347 -1.64 8.06 -9.21
C ILE A 347 -0.21 8.53 -8.89
N SER A 348 0.64 8.80 -9.87
CA SER A 348 1.94 9.48 -9.66
C SER A 348 1.74 10.97 -9.37
N THR A 349 2.73 11.62 -8.75
CA THR A 349 2.69 13.06 -8.48
C THR A 349 2.45 13.87 -9.75
N ASP A 350 3.16 13.58 -10.85
CA ASP A 350 3.05 14.30 -12.12
C ASP A 350 1.67 14.11 -12.77
N ALA A 351 1.13 12.89 -12.72
CA ALA A 351 -0.21 12.61 -13.23
C ALA A 351 -1.29 13.33 -12.41
N MET A 352 -1.15 13.38 -11.07
CA MET A 352 -2.05 14.13 -10.19
C MET A 352 -2.01 15.62 -10.47
N VAL A 353 -0.81 16.21 -10.65
CA VAL A 353 -0.64 17.63 -11.04
C VAL A 353 -1.36 17.91 -12.34
N THR A 354 -1.17 17.05 -13.36
CA THR A 354 -1.81 17.19 -14.67
C THR A 354 -3.33 17.12 -14.56
N SER A 355 -3.85 16.16 -13.79
CA SER A 355 -5.30 16.00 -13.60
C SER A 355 -5.92 17.20 -12.89
N ILE A 356 -5.31 17.65 -11.79
CA ILE A 356 -5.83 18.80 -11.03
C ILE A 356 -5.82 20.07 -11.85
N LYS A 357 -4.74 20.34 -12.61
CA LYS A 357 -4.70 21.48 -13.57
C LYS A 357 -5.79 21.41 -14.62
N GLY A 358 -6.09 20.21 -15.13
CA GLY A 358 -7.13 20.02 -16.12
C GLY A 358 -8.56 20.19 -15.58
N TRP A 359 -8.75 20.21 -14.26
CA TRP A 359 -10.05 20.40 -13.61
C TRP A 359 -10.29 21.83 -13.12
N LEU A 360 -9.24 22.63 -12.98
CA LEU A 360 -9.29 24.07 -12.63
C LEU A 360 -9.63 24.92 -13.85
#